data_b2460fa177bdf669554e6f1327569c44
#
_entry.id   b2460fa177bdf669554e6f1327569c44
#
_cell.length_a   1.000
_cell.length_b   1.000
_cell.length_c   1.000
_cell.angle_alpha   90.00
_cell.angle_beta   90.00
_cell.angle_gamma   90.00
#
_symmetry.space_group_name_H-M   'P 1'
#
loop_
_entity.id
_entity.type
_entity.pdbx_description
1 polymer ?
#
loop_
_entity_poly.entity_id
_entity_poly.type
_entity_poly.pdbx_seq_one_letter_code
_entity_poly.pdbx_strand_id
1 'polypeptide(L)'
;MQNKNIKDNNQTSSRKLEHIKIALKKNMEFKITNQFENIKLIPKTDKKISYNNIDISTLFLNKKISAPIFISGMTGGHEKTFKINLDFANAAYELNIPMGLGSQRAMIEHKDLIYTYNVKKDYNIILLGNIGVTQLSKYNTNQIKEMLEVVNADALCIHTNPAQEIVQPEGNLNFKNALNNIKSIANNLNYKIIVKEVGNGISKEVAKELNLTNIYGIDTGGAGGTNWVAIELLRRSESDLNLIKEWGIPTAQSLIE
;
A
#
# COMPACT_ATOMS: atom_id res chain seq x y z
N MET A 1 2.04 -21.78 -24.95
CA MET A 1 1.46 -20.72 -24.10
C MET A 1 1.16 -21.21 -22.67
N GLN A 2 0.67 -22.43 -22.42
CA GLN A 2 0.35 -22.94 -21.08
C GLN A 2 1.56 -23.05 -20.13
N ASN A 3 2.76 -23.42 -20.59
CA ASN A 3 3.94 -23.55 -19.72
C ASN A 3 4.54 -22.23 -19.20
N LYS A 4 4.24 -21.10 -19.84
CA LYS A 4 4.71 -19.77 -19.39
C LYS A 4 3.84 -19.27 -18.23
N ASN A 5 2.53 -19.50 -18.29
CA ASN A 5 1.58 -19.12 -17.25
C ASN A 5 1.77 -19.87 -15.92
N ILE A 6 2.17 -21.14 -15.95
CA ILE A 6 2.42 -21.96 -14.74
C ILE A 6 3.71 -21.48 -14.03
N LYS A 7 4.74 -21.08 -14.77
CA LYS A 7 5.97 -20.52 -14.19
C LYS A 7 5.73 -19.16 -13.52
N ASP A 8 4.94 -18.29 -14.14
CA ASP A 8 4.61 -16.96 -13.59
C ASP A 8 3.74 -17.05 -12.32
N ASN A 9 2.84 -18.03 -12.24
CA ASN A 9 2.00 -18.33 -11.08
C ASN A 9 2.83 -18.72 -9.85
N ASN A 10 3.75 -19.64 -10.02
CA ASN A 10 4.66 -20.07 -8.95
C ASN A 10 5.57 -18.93 -8.49
N GLN A 11 5.95 -18.01 -9.37
CA GLN A 11 6.88 -16.95 -9.07
C GLN A 11 6.24 -15.81 -8.23
N THR A 12 5.03 -15.36 -8.55
CA THR A 12 4.33 -14.31 -7.77
C THR A 12 3.89 -14.83 -6.40
N SER A 13 3.43 -16.06 -6.33
CA SER A 13 2.99 -16.70 -5.09
C SER A 13 4.17 -17.02 -4.16
N SER A 14 5.29 -17.57 -4.69
CA SER A 14 6.50 -17.83 -3.92
C SER A 14 7.14 -16.55 -3.36
N ARG A 15 7.17 -15.47 -4.16
CA ARG A 15 7.68 -14.17 -3.74
C ARG A 15 6.99 -13.65 -2.47
N LYS A 16 5.67 -13.73 -2.39
CA LYS A 16 4.91 -13.28 -1.21
C LYS A 16 5.33 -14.01 0.06
N LEU A 17 5.60 -15.31 -0.04
CA LEU A 17 6.10 -16.10 1.09
C LEU A 17 7.55 -15.77 1.44
N GLU A 18 8.39 -15.50 0.44
CA GLU A 18 9.78 -15.08 0.67
C GLU A 18 9.84 -13.76 1.42
N HIS A 19 9.02 -12.76 1.04
CA HIS A 19 8.90 -11.49 1.75
C HIS A 19 8.58 -11.70 3.24
N ILE A 20 7.57 -12.53 3.54
CA ILE A 20 7.21 -12.83 4.93
C ILE A 20 8.36 -13.53 5.66
N LYS A 21 8.99 -14.53 5.05
CA LYS A 21 10.12 -15.25 5.66
C LYS A 21 11.30 -14.35 5.95
N ILE A 22 11.64 -13.43 5.05
CA ILE A 22 12.73 -12.48 5.22
C ILE A 22 12.40 -11.48 6.34
N ALA A 23 11.20 -10.90 6.32
CA ALA A 23 10.76 -9.93 7.30
C ALA A 23 10.70 -10.51 8.73
N LEU A 24 10.32 -11.79 8.87
CA LEU A 24 10.28 -12.47 10.17
C LEU A 24 11.66 -12.87 10.72
N LYS A 25 12.65 -13.07 9.84
CA LYS A 25 13.96 -13.62 10.25
C LYS A 25 15.05 -12.57 10.39
N LYS A 26 14.87 -11.39 9.81
CA LYS A 26 15.90 -10.35 9.72
C LYS A 26 15.29 -9.00 10.06
N ASN A 27 16.08 -8.14 10.70
CA ASN A 27 15.70 -6.74 10.82
C ASN A 27 15.80 -6.07 9.45
N MET A 28 14.62 -5.77 8.87
CA MET A 28 14.44 -5.15 7.56
C MET A 28 13.88 -3.74 7.68
N GLU A 29 14.32 -3.00 8.69
CA GLU A 29 13.99 -1.60 8.89
C GLU A 29 15.04 -0.69 8.27
N PHE A 30 14.64 0.53 7.94
CA PHE A 30 15.57 1.61 7.65
C PHE A 30 16.45 1.88 8.88
N LYS A 31 17.68 2.35 8.65
CA LYS A 31 18.55 2.84 9.73
C LYS A 31 18.09 4.21 10.25
N ILE A 32 17.49 5.02 9.38
CA ILE A 32 16.83 6.28 9.77
C ILE A 32 15.46 5.99 10.35
N THR A 33 15.01 6.83 11.30
CA THR A 33 13.68 6.79 11.87
C THR A 33 12.67 7.50 10.96
N ASN A 34 11.39 7.38 11.25
CA ASN A 34 10.34 8.15 10.58
C ASN A 34 10.34 9.65 10.95
N GLN A 35 11.18 10.06 11.89
CA GLN A 35 11.41 11.43 12.39
C GLN A 35 10.20 12.09 13.09
N PHE A 36 9.19 11.35 13.51
CA PHE A 36 8.12 11.91 14.35
C PHE A 36 8.63 12.33 15.74
N GLU A 37 9.74 11.77 16.23
CA GLU A 37 10.39 12.19 17.46
C GLU A 37 10.92 13.64 17.42
N ASN A 38 11.09 14.21 16.24
CA ASN A 38 11.46 15.61 16.05
C ASN A 38 10.28 16.57 16.12
N ILE A 39 9.06 16.08 16.08
CA ILE A 39 7.83 16.87 16.14
C ILE A 39 7.46 17.07 17.61
N LYS A 40 7.45 18.33 18.06
CA LYS A 40 7.10 18.67 19.44
C LYS A 40 5.73 19.33 19.48
N LEU A 41 4.81 18.74 20.24
CA LEU A 41 3.53 19.35 20.53
C LEU A 41 3.71 20.46 21.57
N ILE A 42 3.14 21.64 21.32
CA ILE A 42 3.18 22.76 22.27
C ILE A 42 2.12 22.54 23.34
N PRO A 43 2.51 22.37 24.63
CA PRO A 43 1.55 22.18 25.70
C PRO A 43 0.73 23.47 25.93
N LYS A 44 -0.58 23.32 26.10
CA LYS A 44 -1.51 24.42 26.40
C LYS A 44 -2.36 24.04 27.60
N THR A 45 -2.19 24.75 28.71
CA THR A 45 -2.89 24.49 29.98
C THR A 45 -4.21 25.25 30.12
N ASP A 46 -4.50 26.18 29.21
CA ASP A 46 -5.68 27.05 29.23
C ASP A 46 -6.95 26.38 28.66
N LYS A 47 -6.84 25.16 28.16
CA LYS A 47 -7.96 24.43 27.56
C LYS A 47 -8.80 23.71 28.63
N LYS A 48 -10.09 24.05 28.74
CA LYS A 48 -11.07 23.37 29.60
C LYS A 48 -11.52 22.06 28.96
N ILE A 49 -10.60 21.10 28.78
CA ILE A 49 -10.89 19.79 28.21
C ILE A 49 -10.76 18.74 29.30
N SER A 50 -11.83 17.96 29.54
CA SER A 50 -11.75 16.75 30.34
C SER A 50 -11.23 15.59 29.48
N TYR A 51 -10.34 14.78 30.03
CA TYR A 51 -9.83 13.57 29.35
C TYR A 51 -10.96 12.67 28.85
N ASN A 52 -12.01 12.50 29.62
CA ASN A 52 -13.15 11.65 29.29
C ASN A 52 -14.01 12.19 28.13
N ASN A 53 -13.80 13.46 27.71
CA ASN A 53 -14.53 14.08 26.60
C ASN A 53 -13.69 14.12 25.31
N ILE A 54 -12.53 13.45 25.29
CA ILE A 54 -11.70 13.37 24.08
C ILE A 54 -12.30 12.33 23.14
N ASP A 55 -12.78 12.80 21.97
CA ASP A 55 -13.22 11.95 20.87
C ASP A 55 -12.14 11.95 19.78
N ILE A 56 -11.58 10.77 19.49
CA ILE A 56 -10.59 10.56 18.42
C ILE A 56 -11.23 9.99 17.15
N SER A 57 -12.55 9.82 17.13
CA SER A 57 -13.25 9.37 15.93
C SER A 57 -13.17 10.42 14.83
N THR A 58 -13.18 9.97 13.57
CA THR A 58 -13.13 10.85 12.40
C THR A 58 -13.90 10.25 11.25
N LEU A 59 -13.96 10.97 10.12
CA LEU A 59 -14.55 10.48 8.87
C LEU A 59 -13.44 10.07 7.90
N PHE A 60 -13.55 8.87 7.36
CA PHE A 60 -12.74 8.40 6.26
C PHE A 60 -13.65 7.83 5.15
N LEU A 61 -13.48 8.27 3.92
CA LEU A 61 -14.36 7.93 2.80
C LEU A 61 -15.86 8.17 3.11
N ASN A 62 -16.16 9.26 3.83
CA ASN A 62 -17.50 9.63 4.33
C ASN A 62 -18.12 8.63 5.32
N LYS A 63 -17.34 7.72 5.89
CA LYS A 63 -17.76 6.78 6.93
C LYS A 63 -17.05 7.09 8.24
N LYS A 64 -17.79 7.01 9.37
CA LYS A 64 -17.20 7.23 10.70
C LYS A 64 -16.30 6.05 11.07
N ILE A 65 -15.08 6.36 11.51
CA ILE A 65 -14.09 5.43 12.06
C ILE A 65 -13.77 5.81 13.51
N SER A 66 -13.40 4.83 14.32
CA SER A 66 -13.20 5.04 15.77
C SER A 66 -11.92 5.81 16.10
N ALA A 67 -10.91 5.73 15.25
CA ALA A 67 -9.65 6.44 15.40
C ALA A 67 -9.02 6.70 14.00
N PRO A 68 -8.17 7.72 13.84
CA PRO A 68 -7.45 7.99 12.59
C PRO A 68 -6.29 7.01 12.37
N ILE A 69 -6.61 5.71 12.40
CA ILE A 69 -5.67 4.60 12.22
C ILE A 69 -6.16 3.75 11.06
N PHE A 70 -5.22 3.25 10.26
CA PHE A 70 -5.48 2.47 9.07
C PHE A 70 -4.51 1.28 8.98
N ILE A 71 -5.02 0.08 8.71
CA ILE A 71 -4.18 -1.10 8.45
C ILE A 71 -3.74 -1.05 7.00
N SER A 72 -2.48 -0.70 6.75
CA SER A 72 -1.93 -0.59 5.39
C SER A 72 -1.92 -1.94 4.67
N GLY A 73 -2.15 -1.91 3.34
CA GLY A 73 -2.19 -3.11 2.53
C GLY A 73 -0.82 -3.76 2.34
N MET A 74 -0.69 -5.01 2.74
CA MET A 74 0.59 -5.73 2.76
C MET A 74 0.65 -6.92 1.81
N THR A 75 -0.33 -7.81 1.83
CA THR A 75 -0.22 -9.12 1.19
C THR A 75 -1.53 -9.57 0.51
N GLY A 76 -1.49 -10.73 -0.16
CA GLY A 76 -2.58 -11.37 -0.87
C GLY A 76 -2.06 -12.20 -2.04
N GLY A 77 -2.90 -13.05 -2.64
CA GLY A 77 -2.55 -13.87 -3.79
C GLY A 77 -1.81 -15.17 -3.45
N HIS A 78 -1.95 -15.65 -2.23
CA HIS A 78 -1.50 -16.96 -1.81
C HIS A 78 -2.35 -17.44 -0.62
N GLU A 79 -2.61 -18.75 -0.52
CA GLU A 79 -3.42 -19.36 0.54
C GLU A 79 -2.96 -18.95 1.95
N LYS A 80 -1.66 -19.03 2.23
CA LYS A 80 -1.11 -18.64 3.54
C LYS A 80 -1.28 -17.16 3.87
N THR A 81 -1.39 -16.29 2.86
CA THR A 81 -1.63 -14.86 3.06
C THR A 81 -3.10 -14.54 3.27
N PHE A 82 -4.01 -15.44 2.91
CA PHE A 82 -5.44 -15.28 3.16
C PHE A 82 -5.75 -15.19 4.64
N LYS A 83 -5.17 -16.09 5.45
CA LYS A 83 -5.35 -16.04 6.91
C LYS A 83 -4.88 -14.70 7.49
N ILE A 84 -3.75 -14.17 7.03
CA ILE A 84 -3.24 -12.85 7.48
C ILE A 84 -4.26 -11.74 7.14
N ASN A 85 -4.81 -11.75 5.93
CA ASN A 85 -5.82 -10.78 5.54
C ASN A 85 -7.12 -10.92 6.36
N LEU A 86 -7.53 -12.15 6.71
CA LEU A 86 -8.68 -12.38 7.59
C LEU A 86 -8.42 -11.87 9.01
N ASP A 87 -7.26 -12.13 9.58
CA ASP A 87 -6.89 -11.66 10.92
C ASP A 87 -6.88 -10.12 10.96
N PHE A 88 -6.37 -9.45 9.91
CA PHE A 88 -6.43 -8.00 9.79
C PHE A 88 -7.86 -7.48 9.60
N ALA A 89 -8.69 -8.17 8.82
CA ALA A 89 -10.08 -7.79 8.62
C ALA A 89 -10.90 -7.93 9.91
N ASN A 90 -10.65 -8.96 10.70
CA ASN A 90 -11.24 -9.11 12.02
C ASN A 90 -10.85 -7.94 12.94
N ALA A 91 -9.57 -7.62 13.04
CA ALA A 91 -9.09 -6.49 13.84
C ALA A 91 -9.67 -5.14 13.34
N ALA A 92 -9.74 -4.93 12.02
CA ALA A 92 -10.34 -3.74 11.43
C ALA A 92 -11.84 -3.62 11.78
N TYR A 93 -12.56 -4.74 11.78
CA TYR A 93 -13.97 -4.82 12.15
C TYR A 93 -14.18 -4.51 13.65
N GLU A 94 -13.45 -5.18 14.53
CA GLU A 94 -13.58 -5.00 15.98
C GLU A 94 -13.23 -3.57 16.42
N LEU A 95 -12.21 -2.97 15.80
CA LEU A 95 -11.75 -1.63 16.14
C LEU A 95 -12.45 -0.53 15.31
N ASN A 96 -13.31 -0.89 14.38
CA ASN A 96 -13.95 0.03 13.42
C ASN A 96 -12.94 0.99 12.76
N ILE A 97 -11.88 0.43 12.18
CA ILE A 97 -10.84 1.14 11.42
C ILE A 97 -10.74 0.59 9.98
N PRO A 98 -10.24 1.37 9.02
CA PRO A 98 -10.08 0.90 7.64
C PRO A 98 -8.93 -0.10 7.49
N MET A 99 -9.01 -0.90 6.40
CA MET A 99 -7.96 -1.82 6.00
C MET A 99 -7.71 -1.74 4.49
N GLY A 100 -6.44 -1.88 4.07
CA GLY A 100 -6.05 -2.06 2.68
C GLY A 100 -5.64 -3.50 2.37
N LEU A 101 -5.82 -3.90 1.12
CA LEU A 101 -5.29 -5.14 0.58
C LEU A 101 -3.87 -4.93 0.02
N GLY A 102 -3.07 -5.97 0.00
CA GLY A 102 -1.86 -5.98 -0.83
C GLY A 102 -2.20 -6.00 -2.32
N SER A 103 -1.19 -5.78 -3.19
CA SER A 103 -1.40 -5.72 -4.64
C SER A 103 -2.26 -6.88 -5.16
N GLN A 104 -3.35 -6.53 -5.84
CA GLN A 104 -4.35 -7.46 -6.38
C GLN A 104 -4.00 -7.94 -7.81
N ARG A 105 -2.80 -7.64 -8.33
CA ARG A 105 -2.36 -8.11 -9.64
C ARG A 105 -2.58 -9.61 -9.81
N ALA A 106 -2.24 -10.40 -8.77
CA ALA A 106 -2.36 -11.84 -8.83
C ALA A 106 -3.79 -12.32 -9.10
N MET A 107 -4.82 -11.69 -8.54
CA MET A 107 -6.21 -12.10 -8.79
C MET A 107 -6.75 -11.67 -10.15
N ILE A 108 -6.18 -10.64 -10.78
CA ILE A 108 -6.52 -10.28 -12.16
C ILE A 108 -5.97 -11.34 -13.12
N GLU A 109 -4.72 -11.77 -12.88
CA GLU A 109 -4.03 -12.78 -13.69
C GLU A 109 -4.55 -14.20 -13.43
N HIS A 110 -5.00 -14.47 -12.19
CA HIS A 110 -5.42 -15.80 -11.69
C HIS A 110 -6.70 -15.68 -10.87
N LYS A 111 -7.83 -15.92 -11.52
CA LYS A 111 -9.17 -15.81 -10.91
C LYS A 111 -9.39 -16.76 -9.72
N ASP A 112 -8.69 -17.88 -9.69
CA ASP A 112 -8.68 -18.84 -8.57
C ASP A 112 -8.10 -18.26 -7.27
N LEU A 113 -7.34 -17.16 -7.34
CA LEU A 113 -6.79 -16.47 -6.17
C LEU A 113 -7.68 -15.37 -5.58
N ILE A 114 -8.83 -15.09 -6.18
CA ILE A 114 -9.77 -14.05 -5.72
C ILE A 114 -10.13 -14.24 -4.24
N TYR A 115 -10.36 -15.46 -3.81
CA TYR A 115 -10.75 -15.75 -2.42
C TYR A 115 -9.72 -15.24 -1.39
N THR A 116 -8.44 -15.15 -1.75
CA THR A 116 -7.38 -14.69 -0.85
C THR A 116 -7.43 -13.20 -0.53
N TYR A 117 -8.27 -12.45 -1.25
CA TYR A 117 -8.50 -11.02 -1.09
C TYR A 117 -9.92 -10.69 -0.61
N ASN A 118 -10.86 -11.65 -0.71
CA ASN A 118 -12.29 -11.41 -0.45
C ASN A 118 -12.62 -11.53 1.05
N VAL A 119 -12.04 -10.66 1.86
CA VAL A 119 -12.22 -10.64 3.31
C VAL A 119 -13.50 -9.90 3.74
N LYS A 120 -14.02 -9.01 2.90
CA LYS A 120 -15.24 -8.23 3.20
C LYS A 120 -16.51 -9.06 3.16
N LYS A 121 -16.44 -10.28 2.63
CA LYS A 121 -17.53 -11.26 2.70
C LYS A 121 -17.90 -11.58 4.17
N ASP A 122 -16.91 -11.63 5.04
CA ASP A 122 -17.09 -12.04 6.44
C ASP A 122 -17.12 -10.83 7.40
N TYR A 123 -16.59 -9.67 7.00
CA TYR A 123 -16.45 -8.48 7.84
C TYR A 123 -16.91 -7.22 7.12
N ASN A 124 -17.88 -6.49 7.72
CA ASN A 124 -18.32 -5.19 7.20
C ASN A 124 -17.35 -4.07 7.60
N ILE A 125 -16.28 -3.92 6.84
CA ILE A 125 -15.18 -2.95 7.06
C ILE A 125 -15.07 -1.97 5.89
N ILE A 126 -14.35 -0.87 6.10
CA ILE A 126 -13.87 -0.03 5.00
C ILE A 126 -12.64 -0.70 4.39
N LEU A 127 -12.78 -1.19 3.16
CA LEU A 127 -11.74 -1.96 2.47
C LEU A 127 -11.20 -1.19 1.27
N LEU A 128 -9.87 -1.06 1.18
CA LEU A 128 -9.21 -0.46 0.03
C LEU A 128 -8.57 -1.54 -0.83
N GLY A 129 -8.94 -1.56 -2.12
CA GLY A 129 -8.23 -2.33 -3.13
C GLY A 129 -6.86 -1.75 -3.41
N ASN A 130 -5.98 -2.49 -4.11
CA ASN A 130 -4.60 -2.08 -4.32
C ASN A 130 -4.02 -2.61 -5.64
N ILE A 131 -3.39 -1.71 -6.41
CA ILE A 131 -2.69 -2.06 -7.65
C ILE A 131 -1.42 -1.20 -7.80
N GLY A 132 -0.39 -1.76 -8.43
CA GLY A 132 0.84 -1.00 -8.72
C GLY A 132 0.65 -0.02 -9.87
N VAL A 133 1.29 1.14 -9.80
CA VAL A 133 1.23 2.17 -10.85
C VAL A 133 1.69 1.64 -12.21
N THR A 134 2.68 0.76 -12.24
CA THR A 134 3.18 0.12 -13.47
C THR A 134 2.15 -0.81 -14.13
N GLN A 135 1.15 -1.27 -13.39
CA GLN A 135 0.09 -2.13 -13.89
C GLN A 135 -1.01 -1.34 -14.63
N LEU A 136 -1.13 -0.03 -14.37
CA LEU A 136 -2.13 0.83 -15.01
C LEU A 136 -1.95 0.95 -16.54
N SER A 137 -0.76 0.66 -17.05
CA SER A 137 -0.53 0.56 -18.49
C SER A 137 -0.96 -0.78 -19.09
N LYS A 138 -1.13 -1.81 -18.25
CA LYS A 138 -1.47 -3.19 -18.65
C LYS A 138 -2.98 -3.47 -18.59
N TYR A 139 -3.66 -2.90 -17.59
CA TYR A 139 -5.07 -3.14 -17.35
C TYR A 139 -5.91 -1.89 -17.64
N ASN A 140 -7.04 -2.07 -18.32
CA ASN A 140 -7.96 -0.98 -18.57
C ASN A 140 -8.86 -0.71 -17.35
N THR A 141 -9.58 0.42 -17.40
CA THR A 141 -10.45 0.86 -16.30
C THR A 141 -11.52 -0.17 -15.90
N ASN A 142 -12.08 -0.92 -16.86
CA ASN A 142 -13.09 -1.93 -16.57
C ASN A 142 -12.50 -3.13 -15.81
N GLN A 143 -11.30 -3.56 -16.15
CA GLN A 143 -10.59 -4.64 -15.42
C GLN A 143 -10.26 -4.22 -13.99
N ILE A 144 -9.86 -2.96 -13.78
CA ILE A 144 -9.60 -2.41 -12.45
C ILE A 144 -10.90 -2.29 -11.66
N LYS A 145 -11.99 -1.86 -12.32
CA LYS A 145 -13.32 -1.81 -11.71
C LYS A 145 -13.79 -3.20 -11.27
N GLU A 146 -13.71 -4.20 -12.14
CA GLU A 146 -14.06 -5.60 -11.82
C GLU A 146 -13.23 -6.13 -10.62
N MET A 147 -11.93 -5.81 -10.58
CA MET A 147 -11.05 -6.16 -9.47
C MET A 147 -11.55 -5.61 -8.13
N LEU A 148 -12.06 -4.38 -8.11
CA LEU A 148 -12.59 -3.75 -6.89
C LEU A 148 -13.96 -4.31 -6.51
N GLU A 149 -14.83 -4.48 -7.48
CA GLU A 149 -16.21 -4.97 -7.29
C GLU A 149 -16.24 -6.38 -6.70
N VAL A 150 -15.37 -7.26 -7.19
CA VAL A 150 -15.35 -8.68 -6.77
C VAL A 150 -14.97 -8.86 -5.29
N VAL A 151 -14.23 -7.90 -4.71
CA VAL A 151 -13.89 -7.88 -3.27
C VAL A 151 -14.70 -6.82 -2.49
N ASN A 152 -15.64 -6.15 -3.16
CA ASN A 152 -16.47 -5.09 -2.61
C ASN A 152 -15.65 -3.97 -1.95
N ALA A 153 -14.57 -3.52 -2.61
CA ALA A 153 -13.72 -2.45 -2.12
C ALA A 153 -14.44 -1.09 -2.12
N ASP A 154 -14.12 -0.22 -1.16
CA ASP A 154 -14.67 1.14 -1.04
C ASP A 154 -13.84 2.19 -1.77
N ALA A 155 -12.55 1.93 -1.98
CA ALA A 155 -11.61 2.82 -2.65
C ALA A 155 -10.46 2.02 -3.29
N LEU A 156 -9.64 2.68 -4.10
CA LEU A 156 -8.45 2.12 -4.72
C LEU A 156 -7.19 2.81 -4.21
N CYS A 157 -6.23 2.04 -3.69
CA CYS A 157 -4.85 2.45 -3.54
C CYS A 157 -4.06 2.16 -4.82
N ILE A 158 -3.38 3.15 -5.36
CA ILE A 158 -2.38 2.98 -6.40
C ILE A 158 -1.01 3.13 -5.74
N HIS A 159 -0.27 2.02 -5.61
CA HIS A 159 1.06 2.12 -5.03
C HIS A 159 2.13 2.46 -6.06
N THR A 160 3.03 3.34 -5.67
CA THR A 160 4.29 3.65 -6.35
C THR A 160 5.42 3.01 -5.56
N ASN A 161 6.35 2.35 -6.23
CA ASN A 161 7.43 1.64 -5.57
C ASN A 161 8.69 1.57 -6.46
N PRO A 162 9.16 2.70 -7.01
CA PRO A 162 10.24 2.69 -7.99
C PRO A 162 11.53 2.10 -7.43
N ALA A 163 11.92 2.43 -6.20
CA ALA A 163 13.12 1.90 -5.57
C ALA A 163 13.05 0.38 -5.39
N GLN A 164 11.90 -0.13 -4.95
CA GLN A 164 11.68 -1.57 -4.83
C GLN A 164 11.74 -2.26 -6.20
N GLU A 165 11.07 -1.72 -7.22
CA GLU A 165 11.05 -2.31 -8.58
C GLU A 165 12.45 -2.35 -9.22
N ILE A 166 13.32 -1.35 -8.95
CA ILE A 166 14.71 -1.34 -9.44
C ILE A 166 15.50 -2.53 -8.90
N VAL A 167 15.34 -2.86 -7.64
CA VAL A 167 16.09 -3.95 -7.00
C VAL A 167 15.41 -5.31 -7.09
N GLN A 168 14.12 -5.35 -7.33
CA GLN A 168 13.36 -6.58 -7.44
C GLN A 168 13.79 -7.36 -8.71
N PRO A 169 14.17 -8.66 -8.61
CA PRO A 169 14.63 -9.44 -9.76
C PRO A 169 13.64 -9.43 -10.94
N GLU A 170 12.34 -9.50 -10.65
CA GLU A 170 11.22 -9.46 -11.60
C GLU A 170 10.54 -8.09 -11.69
N GLY A 171 11.25 -7.00 -11.34
CA GLY A 171 10.72 -5.65 -11.28
C GLY A 171 10.35 -5.06 -12.64
N ASN A 172 9.33 -4.23 -12.67
CA ASN A 172 8.91 -3.50 -13.86
C ASN A 172 9.45 -2.06 -13.80
N LEU A 173 10.47 -1.78 -14.60
CA LEU A 173 11.17 -0.48 -14.63
C LEU A 173 10.48 0.57 -15.51
N ASN A 174 9.33 0.27 -16.09
CA ASN A 174 8.62 1.20 -16.96
C ASN A 174 7.64 2.08 -16.16
N PHE A 175 8.11 3.22 -15.67
CA PHE A 175 7.32 4.26 -15.02
C PHE A 175 6.89 5.38 -15.98
N LYS A 176 7.17 5.22 -17.30
CA LYS A 176 6.74 6.18 -18.31
C LYS A 176 5.23 6.35 -18.24
N ASN A 177 4.76 7.59 -18.23
CA ASN A 177 3.35 7.95 -18.15
C ASN A 177 2.65 7.58 -16.81
N ALA A 178 3.36 7.28 -15.73
CA ALA A 178 2.77 6.93 -14.43
C ALA A 178 1.72 7.96 -13.96
N LEU A 179 2.05 9.24 -13.96
CA LEU A 179 1.13 10.33 -13.58
C LEU A 179 -0.07 10.44 -14.53
N ASN A 180 0.14 10.31 -15.83
CA ASN A 180 -0.95 10.33 -16.81
C ASN A 180 -1.91 9.15 -16.62
N ASN A 181 -1.39 7.97 -16.31
CA ASN A 181 -2.19 6.78 -16.02
C ASN A 181 -2.98 6.96 -14.72
N ILE A 182 -2.38 7.51 -13.67
CA ILE A 182 -3.08 7.86 -12.41
C ILE A 182 -4.22 8.84 -12.71
N LYS A 183 -3.94 9.93 -13.44
CA LYS A 183 -4.95 10.92 -13.84
C LYS A 183 -6.08 10.29 -14.64
N SER A 184 -5.77 9.42 -15.57
CA SER A 184 -6.77 8.71 -16.38
C SER A 184 -7.67 7.84 -15.50
N ILE A 185 -7.12 7.05 -14.59
CA ILE A 185 -7.89 6.22 -13.68
C ILE A 185 -8.73 7.08 -12.73
N ALA A 186 -8.16 8.15 -12.16
CA ALA A 186 -8.86 9.03 -11.24
C ALA A 186 -10.07 9.74 -11.89
N ASN A 187 -10.02 9.99 -13.20
CA ASN A 187 -11.11 10.64 -13.93
C ASN A 187 -12.18 9.65 -14.45
N ASN A 188 -11.82 8.41 -14.71
CA ASN A 188 -12.70 7.45 -15.38
C ASN A 188 -13.23 6.34 -14.45
N LEU A 189 -12.62 6.14 -13.30
CA LEU A 189 -13.06 5.14 -12.32
C LEU A 189 -13.90 5.82 -11.24
N ASN A 190 -15.14 5.37 -11.06
CA ASN A 190 -16.04 5.93 -10.03
C ASN A 190 -15.70 5.37 -8.63
N TYR A 191 -14.45 5.56 -8.20
CA TYR A 191 -13.94 5.21 -6.88
C TYR A 191 -13.05 6.33 -6.36
N LYS A 192 -12.95 6.48 -5.05
CA LYS A 192 -11.93 7.33 -4.44
C LYS A 192 -10.55 6.70 -4.65
N ILE A 193 -9.60 7.50 -5.13
CA ILE A 193 -8.24 7.04 -5.46
C ILE A 193 -7.27 7.60 -4.43
N ILE A 194 -6.46 6.75 -3.83
CA ILE A 194 -5.37 7.12 -2.94
C ILE A 194 -4.06 6.67 -3.61
N VAL A 195 -3.14 7.60 -3.82
CA VAL A 195 -1.80 7.26 -4.31
C VAL A 195 -0.89 7.09 -3.10
N LYS A 196 -0.14 5.99 -3.05
CA LYS A 196 0.71 5.66 -1.91
C LYS A 196 2.11 5.22 -2.33
N GLU A 197 3.09 5.54 -1.51
CA GLU A 197 4.40 4.91 -1.55
C GLU A 197 4.46 3.70 -0.61
N VAL A 198 5.54 2.93 -0.64
CA VAL A 198 5.67 1.67 0.11
C VAL A 198 6.80 1.67 1.14
N GLY A 199 7.50 2.77 1.31
CA GLY A 199 8.59 2.90 2.28
C GLY A 199 9.65 3.95 1.92
N ASN A 200 9.57 4.57 0.74
CA ASN A 200 10.58 5.54 0.28
C ASN A 200 10.09 7.00 0.31
N GLY A 201 8.80 7.22 0.59
CA GLY A 201 8.22 8.56 0.71
C GLY A 201 7.82 9.17 -0.65
N ILE A 202 6.96 10.18 -0.57
CA ILE A 202 6.53 10.99 -1.72
C ILE A 202 7.11 12.40 -1.53
N SER A 203 7.86 12.88 -2.53
CA SER A 203 8.43 14.22 -2.47
C SER A 203 7.37 15.29 -2.72
N LYS A 204 7.67 16.52 -2.29
CA LYS A 204 6.85 17.70 -2.54
C LYS A 204 6.50 17.91 -4.01
N GLU A 205 7.48 17.69 -4.91
CA GLU A 205 7.28 17.83 -6.35
C GLU A 205 6.25 16.83 -6.86
N VAL A 206 6.39 15.55 -6.49
CA VAL A 206 5.43 14.50 -6.86
C VAL A 206 4.07 14.76 -6.24
N ALA A 207 4.00 15.21 -4.98
CA ALA A 207 2.74 15.56 -4.32
C ALA A 207 2.01 16.71 -5.04
N LYS A 208 2.73 17.74 -5.50
CA LYS A 208 2.16 18.83 -6.31
C LYS A 208 1.59 18.33 -7.64
N GLU A 209 2.30 17.46 -8.33
CA GLU A 209 1.84 16.84 -9.58
C GLU A 209 0.58 15.99 -9.35
N LEU A 210 0.57 15.19 -8.29
CA LEU A 210 -0.58 14.39 -7.90
C LEU A 210 -1.80 15.24 -7.54
N ASN A 211 -1.60 16.40 -6.89
CA ASN A 211 -2.68 17.33 -6.55
C ASN A 211 -3.37 17.95 -7.78
N LEU A 212 -2.74 17.91 -8.95
CA LEU A 212 -3.34 18.30 -10.24
C LEU A 212 -4.19 17.17 -10.86
N THR A 213 -4.28 16.05 -10.21
CA THR A 213 -5.12 14.92 -10.61
C THR A 213 -6.40 14.88 -9.73
N ASN A 214 -7.39 14.11 -10.12
CA ASN A 214 -8.64 13.97 -9.36
C ASN A 214 -8.54 12.83 -8.32
N ILE A 215 -7.41 12.73 -7.60
CA ILE A 215 -7.25 11.76 -6.51
C ILE A 215 -7.90 12.26 -5.22
N TYR A 216 -8.26 11.33 -4.35
CA TYR A 216 -8.84 11.62 -3.04
C TYR A 216 -7.77 11.97 -2.00
N GLY A 217 -6.59 11.36 -2.08
CA GLY A 217 -5.53 11.59 -1.10
C GLY A 217 -4.22 10.93 -1.45
N ILE A 218 -3.21 11.25 -0.65
CA ILE A 218 -1.85 10.73 -0.72
C ILE A 218 -1.52 10.04 0.60
N ASP A 219 -1.01 8.81 0.52
CA ASP A 219 -0.35 8.12 1.61
C ASP A 219 1.16 8.18 1.35
N THR A 220 1.88 8.95 2.15
CA THR A 220 3.31 9.22 1.91
C THR A 220 4.16 7.96 1.95
N GLY A 221 3.80 6.95 2.74
CA GLY A 221 4.54 5.70 2.85
C GLY A 221 6.04 5.93 3.03
N GLY A 222 6.42 6.86 3.93
CA GLY A 222 7.79 7.35 4.05
C GLY A 222 8.76 6.37 4.70
N ALA A 223 10.06 6.70 4.66
CA ALA A 223 11.12 5.94 5.28
C ALA A 223 11.04 6.00 6.81
N GLY A 224 11.59 4.99 7.48
CA GLY A 224 11.66 4.88 8.94
C GLY A 224 10.96 3.67 9.55
N GLY A 225 10.42 2.78 8.71
CA GLY A 225 9.88 1.48 9.10
C GLY A 225 10.46 0.38 8.21
N THR A 226 9.60 -0.55 7.75
CA THR A 226 10.02 -1.65 6.88
C THR A 226 10.63 -1.14 5.58
N ASN A 227 11.83 -1.62 5.27
CA ASN A 227 12.59 -1.29 4.08
C ASN A 227 12.41 -2.37 3.00
N TRP A 228 11.51 -2.13 2.06
CA TRP A 228 11.23 -3.07 0.97
C TRP A 228 12.40 -3.25 0.02
N VAL A 229 13.24 -2.20 -0.16
CA VAL A 229 14.48 -2.29 -0.92
C VAL A 229 15.44 -3.28 -0.28
N ALA A 230 15.59 -3.24 1.05
CA ALA A 230 16.42 -4.18 1.79
C ALA A 230 15.91 -5.64 1.65
N ILE A 231 14.60 -5.84 1.68
CA ILE A 231 13.99 -7.16 1.49
C ILE A 231 14.30 -7.70 0.09
N GLU A 232 14.15 -6.89 -0.95
CA GLU A 232 14.40 -7.31 -2.33
C GLU A 232 15.90 -7.52 -2.61
N LEU A 233 16.79 -6.73 -2.02
CA LEU A 233 18.24 -6.94 -2.10
C LEU A 233 18.67 -8.29 -1.53
N LEU A 234 17.98 -8.78 -0.49
CA LEU A 234 18.25 -10.13 0.04
C LEU A 234 17.74 -11.26 -0.85
N ARG A 235 16.74 -10.99 -1.69
CA ARG A 235 16.27 -11.94 -2.71
C ARG A 235 17.20 -11.98 -3.92
N ARG A 236 17.89 -10.88 -4.16
CA ARG A 236 18.87 -10.73 -5.23
C ARG A 236 20.27 -11.04 -4.70
N SER A 237 20.98 -11.93 -5.31
CA SER A 237 22.35 -12.31 -4.87
C SER A 237 23.42 -11.27 -5.22
N GLU A 238 23.07 -10.15 -5.86
CA GLU A 238 24.00 -9.12 -6.35
C GLU A 238 24.05 -7.91 -5.40
N SER A 239 25.27 -7.37 -5.16
CA SER A 239 25.57 -6.35 -4.16
C SER A 239 25.60 -4.91 -4.65
N ASP A 240 25.63 -4.66 -5.98
CA ASP A 240 25.93 -3.34 -6.53
C ASP A 240 24.83 -2.29 -6.27
N LEU A 241 23.61 -2.73 -5.95
CA LEU A 241 22.47 -1.86 -5.67
C LEU A 241 22.32 -1.48 -4.18
N ASN A 242 23.27 -1.85 -3.33
CA ASN A 242 23.23 -1.49 -1.90
C ASN A 242 23.24 0.03 -1.66
N LEU A 243 23.71 0.82 -2.61
CA LEU A 243 23.74 2.30 -2.51
C LEU A 243 22.33 2.90 -2.32
N ILE A 244 21.29 2.28 -2.89
CA ILE A 244 19.91 2.79 -2.76
C ILE A 244 19.14 2.19 -1.59
N LYS A 245 19.80 1.33 -0.78
CA LYS A 245 19.12 0.64 0.33
C LYS A 245 18.49 1.61 1.33
N GLU A 246 19.18 2.71 1.63
CA GLU A 246 18.73 3.72 2.60
C GLU A 246 18.12 4.97 1.91
N TRP A 247 17.81 4.87 0.61
CA TRP A 247 17.22 5.98 -0.13
C TRP A 247 15.73 6.12 0.18
N GLY A 248 15.36 7.28 0.69
CA GLY A 248 13.96 7.59 1.00
C GLY A 248 13.83 8.89 1.80
N ILE A 249 12.62 9.41 1.83
CA ILE A 249 12.24 10.59 2.61
C ILE A 249 11.56 10.08 3.89
N PRO A 250 12.04 10.46 5.09
CA PRO A 250 11.36 10.11 6.34
C PRO A 250 9.90 10.55 6.34
N THR A 251 9.02 9.76 6.98
CA THR A 251 7.57 9.99 6.92
C THR A 251 7.19 11.39 7.41
N ALA A 252 7.76 11.86 8.53
CA ALA A 252 7.47 13.18 9.06
C ALA A 252 7.90 14.30 8.11
N GLN A 253 9.06 14.16 7.47
CA GLN A 253 9.53 15.12 6.47
C GLN A 253 8.61 15.13 5.25
N SER A 254 8.26 13.97 4.70
CA SER A 254 7.36 13.86 3.54
C SER A 254 5.96 14.45 3.80
N LEU A 255 5.50 14.47 5.06
CA LEU A 255 4.22 15.10 5.43
C LEU A 255 4.30 16.62 5.58
N ILE A 256 5.48 17.17 5.92
CA ILE A 256 5.67 18.60 6.15
C ILE A 256 5.92 19.34 4.84
N GLU A 257 6.59 18.73 3.89
CA GLU A 257 6.90 19.29 2.57
C GLU A 257 5.65 19.50 1.70
#